data_e4ff6df32a33bab3160cf7ab3f0e8d0e
#
_entry.id   e4ff6df32a33bab3160cf7ab3f0e8d0e
#
_cell.length_a   1.000
_cell.length_b   1.000
_cell.length_c   1.000
_cell.angle_alpha   90.00
_cell.angle_beta   90.00
_cell.angle_gamma   90.00
#
_symmetry.space_group_name_H-M   'P 1'
#
loop_
_entity.id
_entity.type
_entity.pdbx_description
1 polymer ?
#
loop_
_entity_poly.entity_id
_entity_poly.type
_entity_poly.pdbx_seq_one_letter_code
_entity_poly.pdbx_strand_id
1 'polypeptide(L)'
;MIGNHFKKKFSKQPPPGIIVTEVVNKEFSNKIETFGTAISNKSKSFKIKKSDLLEDLKLKSNIKKGEVLIKLKSGDIIAPFSGVLGYTGITEDILVSDNIFIITLDDNSVIYSDIKIPENYSAFIKKGLPVEIKISSQKNKFFQGEVDFVSSRINADTRSLLSRIKVENKQQEMISGSLLEVSVKFNLRNSLSVPDTSVMIEGEKSFVYKINDENLALKTEVKTGLRDDKNIEIISGLNLQDIIVAEGLKKVRPNGKIKPIKK
;
A
#
# COMPACT_ATOMS: atom_id res chain seq x y z
N MET A 1 7.68 -1.98 74.35
CA MET A 1 8.06 -1.22 73.10
C MET A 1 8.08 -2.10 71.88
N ILE A 2 7.04 -2.84 71.53
CA ILE A 2 6.98 -3.72 70.35
C ILE A 2 5.87 -3.32 69.35
N GLY A 3 5.08 -2.28 69.67
CA GLY A 3 3.87 -1.95 68.90
C GLY A 3 4.08 -1.01 67.69
N ASN A 4 5.25 -0.34 67.51
CA ASN A 4 5.40 0.72 66.48
C ASN A 4 6.15 0.26 65.20
N HIS A 5 6.65 -0.95 65.14
CA HIS A 5 7.40 -1.43 63.96
C HIS A 5 6.52 -2.02 62.87
N PHE A 6 5.29 -2.43 63.18
CA PHE A 6 4.36 -3.05 62.21
C PHE A 6 3.50 -2.05 61.45
N LYS A 7 3.35 -0.80 61.89
CA LYS A 7 2.57 0.23 61.18
C LYS A 7 3.24 0.87 59.99
N LYS A 8 4.56 0.72 59.80
CA LYS A 8 5.30 1.27 58.66
C LYS A 8 5.33 0.41 57.42
N LYS A 9 4.85 -0.84 57.46
CA LYS A 9 4.88 -1.79 56.33
C LYS A 9 3.69 -1.73 55.40
N PHE A 10 2.67 -0.92 55.67
CA PHE A 10 1.47 -0.76 54.81
C PHE A 10 1.29 0.69 54.37
N SER A 11 2.32 1.43 54.05
CA SER A 11 2.16 2.61 53.25
C SER A 11 1.68 2.19 51.87
N LYS A 12 0.44 2.56 51.50
CA LYS A 12 -0.09 2.36 50.13
C LYS A 12 0.93 2.92 49.16
N GLN A 13 1.56 2.06 48.38
CA GLN A 13 2.46 2.50 47.31
C GLN A 13 1.71 3.53 46.45
N PRO A 14 2.39 4.63 46.08
CA PRO A 14 1.73 5.62 45.19
C PRO A 14 1.26 4.96 43.92
N PRO A 15 0.13 5.39 43.34
CA PRO A 15 -0.39 4.83 42.10
C PRO A 15 0.66 4.88 41.03
N PRO A 16 0.86 3.80 40.25
CA PRO A 16 1.85 3.74 39.18
C PRO A 16 1.49 4.77 38.09
N GLY A 17 2.50 5.48 37.57
CA GLY A 17 2.36 6.31 36.37
C GLY A 17 2.16 5.42 35.15
N ILE A 18 1.07 5.61 34.42
CA ILE A 18 0.65 4.79 33.30
C ILE A 18 0.34 5.68 32.10
N ILE A 19 0.87 5.35 30.95
CA ILE A 19 0.59 6.09 29.70
C ILE A 19 -0.81 5.74 29.23
N VAL A 20 -1.62 6.78 29.06
CA VAL A 20 -3.00 6.67 28.59
C VAL A 20 -3.19 7.39 27.25
N THR A 21 -4.20 6.98 26.51
CA THR A 21 -4.60 7.59 25.24
C THR A 21 -6.12 7.63 25.13
N GLU A 22 -6.62 8.45 24.25
CA GLU A 22 -8.03 8.52 23.89
C GLU A 22 -8.34 7.54 22.76
N VAL A 23 -9.54 6.97 22.79
CA VAL A 23 -10.10 6.21 21.68
C VAL A 23 -10.50 7.19 20.59
N VAL A 24 -9.96 7.01 19.39
CA VAL A 24 -10.19 7.90 18.24
C VAL A 24 -10.80 7.15 17.08
N ASN A 25 -11.42 7.87 16.14
CA ASN A 25 -11.81 7.29 14.86
C ASN A 25 -10.61 7.23 13.91
N LYS A 26 -10.49 6.11 13.19
CA LYS A 26 -9.51 5.91 12.12
C LYS A 26 -10.15 5.17 10.97
N GLU A 27 -9.69 5.44 9.75
CA GLU A 27 -10.06 4.66 8.59
C GLU A 27 -9.37 3.31 8.61
N PHE A 28 -10.15 2.25 8.44
CA PHE A 28 -9.70 0.88 8.27
C PHE A 28 -10.15 0.35 6.90
N SER A 29 -9.32 -0.48 6.30
CA SER A 29 -9.66 -1.16 5.05
C SER A 29 -9.10 -2.57 5.03
N ASN A 30 -9.83 -3.49 4.39
CA ASN A 30 -9.24 -4.76 3.99
C ASN A 30 -8.28 -4.52 2.83
N LYS A 31 -7.26 -5.37 2.70
CA LYS A 31 -6.22 -5.27 1.66
C LYS A 31 -6.07 -6.59 0.94
N ILE A 32 -5.89 -6.53 -0.37
CA ILE A 32 -5.43 -7.65 -1.18
C ILE A 32 -4.09 -7.25 -1.77
N GLU A 33 -3.06 -8.02 -1.50
CA GLU A 33 -1.73 -7.82 -2.05
C GLU A 33 -1.55 -8.73 -3.27
N THR A 34 -1.09 -8.15 -4.36
CA THR A 34 -0.85 -8.85 -5.62
C THR A 34 0.28 -8.17 -6.37
N PHE A 35 0.66 -8.75 -7.50
CA PHE A 35 1.71 -8.21 -8.36
C PHE A 35 1.16 -7.92 -9.74
N GLY A 36 1.81 -6.98 -10.42
CA GLY A 36 1.53 -6.68 -11.80
C GLY A 36 2.76 -6.11 -12.49
N THR A 37 2.68 -5.94 -13.80
CA THR A 37 3.73 -5.33 -14.60
C THR A 37 3.28 -3.96 -15.06
N ALA A 38 4.16 -2.97 -14.96
CA ALA A 38 3.90 -1.63 -15.46
C ALA A 38 3.72 -1.62 -16.98
N ILE A 39 2.64 -1.03 -17.45
CA ILE A 39 2.28 -0.90 -18.87
C ILE A 39 2.13 0.58 -19.16
N SER A 40 2.83 1.08 -20.19
CA SER A 40 2.71 2.46 -20.65
C SER A 40 1.28 2.78 -21.12
N ASN A 41 0.88 4.03 -20.99
CA ASN A 41 -0.38 4.53 -21.57
C ASN A 41 -0.46 4.29 -23.09
N LYS A 42 0.66 4.53 -23.78
CA LYS A 42 0.84 4.24 -25.20
C LYS A 42 2.23 3.68 -25.42
N SER A 43 2.34 2.67 -26.27
CA SER A 43 3.60 2.11 -26.70
C SER A 43 3.57 1.84 -28.20
N LYS A 44 4.64 2.17 -28.89
CA LYS A 44 4.82 1.85 -30.29
C LYS A 44 6.24 1.39 -30.56
N SER A 45 6.35 0.19 -31.13
CA SER A 45 7.62 -0.39 -31.53
C SER A 45 7.91 -0.14 -33.01
N PHE A 46 9.15 0.12 -33.33
CA PHE A 46 9.66 0.28 -34.69
C PHE A 46 10.79 -0.72 -34.91
N LYS A 47 10.65 -1.55 -35.94
CA LYS A 47 11.71 -2.46 -36.41
C LYS A 47 12.54 -1.74 -37.47
N ILE A 48 13.84 -1.65 -37.26
CA ILE A 48 14.74 -0.87 -38.09
C ILE A 48 15.90 -1.77 -38.52
N LYS A 49 16.18 -1.77 -39.81
CA LYS A 49 17.38 -2.43 -40.37
C LYS A 49 18.57 -1.45 -40.23
N LYS A 50 19.69 -1.95 -39.73
CA LYS A 50 20.91 -1.13 -39.57
C LYS A 50 21.36 -0.54 -40.91
N SER A 51 21.20 -1.30 -42.02
CA SER A 51 21.54 -0.85 -43.38
C SER A 51 20.68 0.33 -43.89
N ASP A 52 19.50 0.56 -43.31
CA ASP A 52 18.57 1.64 -43.70
C ASP A 52 18.81 2.96 -42.97
N LEU A 53 19.65 2.98 -41.92
CA LEU A 53 19.99 4.16 -41.18
C LEU A 53 20.78 5.17 -42.02
N LEU A 54 20.41 6.45 -41.95
CA LEU A 54 21.19 7.55 -42.52
C LEU A 54 22.19 8.15 -41.51
N GLU A 55 21.91 8.04 -40.22
CA GLU A 55 22.74 8.57 -39.14
C GLU A 55 22.76 7.55 -37.99
N ASP A 56 23.79 7.61 -37.15
CA ASP A 56 23.82 6.82 -35.93
C ASP A 56 22.66 7.18 -35.01
N LEU A 57 22.10 6.15 -34.36
CA LEU A 57 20.94 6.28 -33.50
C LEU A 57 21.25 7.15 -32.29
N LYS A 58 20.63 8.31 -32.17
CA LYS A 58 20.69 9.18 -31.00
C LYS A 58 19.46 8.94 -30.14
N LEU A 59 19.60 8.16 -29.05
CA LEU A 59 18.53 7.95 -28.10
C LEU A 59 18.27 9.22 -27.31
N LYS A 60 17.14 9.88 -27.58
CA LYS A 60 16.68 11.06 -26.83
C LYS A 60 15.71 10.59 -25.74
N SER A 61 15.85 11.14 -24.54
CA SER A 61 15.02 10.77 -23.40
C SER A 61 13.61 11.38 -23.41
N ASN A 62 13.39 12.49 -24.10
CA ASN A 62 12.09 13.18 -24.18
C ASN A 62 11.80 13.57 -25.61
N ILE A 63 10.82 12.92 -26.20
CA ILE A 63 10.37 13.12 -27.58
C ILE A 63 9.02 13.84 -27.57
N LYS A 64 8.85 14.83 -28.45
CA LYS A 64 7.55 15.48 -28.67
C LYS A 64 6.84 14.86 -29.87
N LYS A 65 5.50 14.82 -29.82
CA LYS A 65 4.69 14.41 -30.98
C LYS A 65 5.07 15.25 -32.22
N GLY A 66 5.28 14.57 -33.37
CA GLY A 66 5.68 15.19 -34.64
C GLY A 66 7.20 15.34 -34.80
N GLU A 67 8.00 15.05 -33.79
CA GLU A 67 9.48 15.09 -33.91
C GLU A 67 9.98 13.87 -34.72
N VAL A 68 11.03 14.10 -35.51
CA VAL A 68 11.71 13.03 -36.24
C VAL A 68 12.48 12.17 -35.22
N LEU A 69 12.10 10.91 -35.12
CA LEU A 69 12.74 9.93 -34.24
C LEU A 69 14.03 9.40 -34.88
N ILE A 70 13.94 9.03 -36.14
CA ILE A 70 15.01 8.33 -36.88
C ILE A 70 14.93 8.73 -38.33
N LYS A 71 16.09 9.02 -38.93
CA LYS A 71 16.21 9.26 -40.36
C LYS A 71 16.65 7.98 -41.05
N LEU A 72 15.82 7.50 -41.96
CA LEU A 72 16.05 6.32 -42.74
C LEU A 72 16.16 6.65 -44.23
N LYS A 73 16.86 5.82 -45.00
CA LYS A 73 16.91 5.89 -46.49
C LYS A 73 15.52 5.72 -47.09
N SER A 74 14.69 4.91 -46.43
CA SER A 74 13.31 4.61 -46.83
C SER A 74 12.31 5.73 -46.46
N GLY A 75 12.72 6.71 -45.65
CA GLY A 75 11.89 7.81 -45.15
C GLY A 75 11.95 7.94 -43.61
N ASP A 76 11.73 9.15 -43.11
CA ASP A 76 11.84 9.46 -41.68
C ASP A 76 10.73 8.82 -40.86
N ILE A 77 11.09 8.33 -39.68
CA ILE A 77 10.12 7.91 -38.66
C ILE A 77 9.79 9.09 -37.77
N ILE A 78 8.52 9.48 -37.77
CA ILE A 78 7.99 10.60 -36.98
C ILE A 78 7.26 10.08 -35.74
N ALA A 79 7.44 10.77 -34.58
CA ALA A 79 6.79 10.45 -33.33
C ALA A 79 5.27 10.63 -33.41
N PRO A 80 4.46 9.57 -33.26
CA PRO A 80 2.99 9.67 -33.30
C PRO A 80 2.40 10.29 -32.03
N PHE A 81 3.14 10.27 -30.92
CA PHE A 81 2.81 10.87 -29.63
C PHE A 81 4.09 11.27 -28.90
N SER A 82 3.97 12.08 -27.85
CA SER A 82 5.11 12.44 -26.99
C SER A 82 5.42 11.30 -26.02
N GLY A 83 6.71 11.05 -25.76
CA GLY A 83 7.11 9.96 -24.88
C GLY A 83 8.63 9.83 -24.73
N VAL A 84 9.05 8.70 -24.22
CA VAL A 84 10.46 8.34 -23.99
C VAL A 84 10.84 7.25 -25.00
N LEU A 85 12.01 7.40 -25.60
CA LEU A 85 12.55 6.37 -26.48
C LEU A 85 13.24 5.30 -25.67
N GLY A 86 12.77 4.06 -25.82
CA GLY A 86 13.36 2.87 -25.28
C GLY A 86 14.13 2.08 -26.37
N TYR A 87 15.12 1.31 -25.95
CA TYR A 87 15.88 0.42 -26.82
C TYR A 87 15.77 -1.01 -26.26
N THR A 88 15.30 -1.93 -27.09
CA THR A 88 15.02 -3.30 -26.62
C THR A 88 16.11 -4.31 -27.02
N GLY A 89 17.16 -3.86 -27.71
CA GLY A 89 18.29 -4.70 -28.09
C GLY A 89 18.36 -5.00 -29.60
N ILE A 90 19.50 -5.55 -30.01
CA ILE A 90 19.73 -6.07 -31.34
C ILE A 90 19.29 -7.51 -31.31
N THR A 91 18.31 -7.87 -32.12
CA THR A 91 18.00 -9.27 -32.39
C THR A 91 18.85 -9.71 -33.56
N GLU A 92 19.90 -10.47 -33.31
CA GLU A 92 20.60 -11.21 -34.35
C GLU A 92 19.71 -12.39 -34.72
N ASP A 93 19.00 -12.26 -35.84
CA ASP A 93 18.32 -13.39 -36.43
C ASP A 93 19.36 -14.19 -37.20
N ILE A 94 19.64 -15.42 -36.77
CA ILE A 94 20.67 -16.32 -37.34
C ILE A 94 20.44 -16.62 -38.83
N LEU A 95 19.25 -16.34 -39.35
CA LEU A 95 18.84 -16.61 -40.73
C LEU A 95 18.76 -15.36 -41.64
N VAL A 96 18.97 -14.15 -41.10
CA VAL A 96 18.89 -12.90 -41.87
C VAL A 96 20.18 -12.10 -41.69
N SER A 97 20.87 -11.81 -42.76
CA SER A 97 22.15 -11.08 -42.80
C SER A 97 22.07 -9.60 -42.43
N ASP A 98 20.89 -9.09 -42.04
CA ASP A 98 20.67 -7.72 -41.64
C ASP A 98 20.40 -7.62 -40.13
N ASN A 99 21.28 -6.92 -39.41
CA ASN A 99 21.07 -6.58 -38.01
C ASN A 99 19.81 -5.70 -37.86
N ILE A 100 18.75 -6.26 -37.27
CA ILE A 100 17.50 -5.57 -36.97
C ILE A 100 17.53 -5.18 -35.51
N PHE A 101 17.22 -3.95 -35.22
CA PHE A 101 16.97 -3.49 -33.83
C PHE A 101 15.56 -2.94 -33.66
N ILE A 102 15.07 -3.02 -32.44
CA ILE A 102 13.73 -2.59 -32.06
C ILE A 102 13.86 -1.39 -31.13
N ILE A 103 13.19 -0.31 -31.52
CA ILE A 103 13.04 0.89 -30.70
C ILE A 103 11.59 0.98 -30.29
N THR A 104 11.36 1.37 -29.04
CA THR A 104 10.02 1.66 -28.51
C THR A 104 9.89 3.13 -28.18
N LEU A 105 8.77 3.73 -28.53
CA LEU A 105 8.35 5.03 -28.03
C LEU A 105 7.24 4.77 -27.00
N ASP A 106 7.47 5.13 -25.75
CA ASP A 106 6.58 4.88 -24.62
C ASP A 106 6.10 6.15 -23.96
N ASP A 107 4.78 6.34 -23.89
CA ASP A 107 4.15 7.38 -23.09
C ASP A 107 3.92 6.84 -21.67
N ASN A 108 4.82 7.17 -20.77
CA ASN A 108 4.79 6.78 -19.38
C ASN A 108 4.09 7.79 -18.45
N SER A 109 3.37 8.77 -18.98
CA SER A 109 2.67 9.79 -18.17
C SER A 109 1.62 9.19 -17.23
N VAL A 110 1.01 8.08 -17.66
CA VAL A 110 0.13 7.21 -16.89
C VAL A 110 0.62 5.78 -17.04
N ILE A 111 0.66 5.06 -15.94
CA ILE A 111 0.98 3.63 -15.93
C ILE A 111 -0.28 2.84 -15.63
N TYR A 112 -0.51 1.81 -16.41
CA TYR A 112 -1.50 0.77 -16.15
C TYR A 112 -0.81 -0.50 -15.66
N SER A 113 -1.55 -1.34 -14.98
CA SER A 113 -1.12 -2.71 -14.72
C SER A 113 -2.32 -3.63 -14.63
N ASP A 114 -2.20 -4.77 -15.27
CA ASP A 114 -3.18 -5.85 -15.16
C ASP A 114 -2.81 -6.72 -13.96
N ILE A 115 -3.73 -6.83 -13.01
CA ILE A 115 -3.57 -7.60 -11.78
C ILE A 115 -4.59 -8.72 -11.73
N LYS A 116 -4.23 -9.81 -11.07
CA LYS A 116 -5.11 -10.95 -10.84
C LYS A 116 -5.60 -10.94 -9.40
N ILE A 117 -6.91 -10.91 -9.23
CA ILE A 117 -7.58 -10.93 -7.94
C ILE A 117 -8.18 -12.32 -7.72
N PRO A 118 -7.91 -13.02 -6.61
CA PRO A 118 -8.53 -14.31 -6.32
C PRO A 118 -10.06 -14.23 -6.32
N GLU A 119 -10.75 -15.28 -6.82
CA GLU A 119 -12.20 -15.33 -7.01
C GLU A 119 -13.00 -14.97 -5.75
N ASN A 120 -12.54 -15.40 -4.58
CA ASN A 120 -13.19 -15.14 -3.29
C ASN A 120 -13.28 -13.66 -2.92
N TYR A 121 -12.51 -12.79 -3.57
CA TYR A 121 -12.56 -11.34 -3.38
C TYR A 121 -13.30 -10.60 -4.49
N SER A 122 -13.76 -11.30 -5.54
CA SER A 122 -14.34 -10.69 -6.74
C SER A 122 -15.53 -9.77 -6.46
N ALA A 123 -16.37 -10.11 -5.48
CA ALA A 123 -17.53 -9.31 -5.09
C ALA A 123 -17.18 -7.95 -4.49
N PHE A 124 -15.96 -7.79 -3.98
CA PHE A 124 -15.52 -6.56 -3.34
C PHE A 124 -14.78 -5.62 -4.28
N ILE A 125 -14.32 -6.11 -5.43
CA ILE A 125 -13.51 -5.32 -6.37
C ILE A 125 -14.40 -4.56 -7.32
N LYS A 126 -14.22 -3.24 -7.35
CA LYS A 126 -14.99 -2.31 -8.18
C LYS A 126 -14.06 -1.24 -8.74
N LYS A 127 -14.46 -0.66 -9.89
CA LYS A 127 -13.79 0.52 -10.44
C LYS A 127 -13.79 1.66 -9.41
N GLY A 128 -12.67 2.40 -9.35
CA GLY A 128 -12.47 3.51 -8.42
C GLY A 128 -11.96 3.12 -7.03
N LEU A 129 -11.76 1.82 -6.73
CA LEU A 129 -11.13 1.43 -5.47
C LEU A 129 -9.70 1.95 -5.41
N PRO A 130 -9.26 2.51 -4.27
CA PRO A 130 -7.91 2.99 -4.11
C PRO A 130 -6.91 1.83 -4.09
N VAL A 131 -5.81 2.03 -4.78
CA VAL A 131 -4.67 1.11 -4.78
C VAL A 131 -3.40 1.83 -4.35
N GLU A 132 -2.60 1.13 -3.58
CA GLU A 132 -1.26 1.55 -3.20
C GLU A 132 -0.24 0.67 -3.92
N ILE A 133 0.74 1.29 -4.53
CA ILE A 133 1.72 0.61 -5.37
C ILE A 133 3.12 0.90 -4.86
N LYS A 134 3.94 -0.15 -4.82
CA LYS A 134 5.39 -0.07 -4.61
C LYS A 134 6.10 -0.56 -5.86
N ILE A 135 7.25 0.04 -6.14
CA ILE A 135 8.17 -0.43 -7.16
C ILE A 135 9.33 -1.12 -6.46
N SER A 136 9.71 -2.30 -6.91
CA SER A 136 10.79 -3.09 -6.29
C SER A 136 12.13 -2.35 -6.21
N SER A 137 12.37 -1.39 -7.12
CA SER A 137 13.57 -0.54 -7.13
C SER A 137 13.55 0.59 -6.10
N GLN A 138 12.36 0.94 -5.52
CA GLN A 138 12.18 2.07 -4.60
C GLN A 138 11.36 1.64 -3.38
N LYS A 139 11.94 0.80 -2.52
CA LYS A 139 11.27 0.11 -1.39
C LYS A 139 10.49 1.01 -0.42
N ASN A 140 10.88 2.28 -0.30
CA ASN A 140 10.27 3.21 0.67
C ASN A 140 9.32 4.22 0.03
N LYS A 141 9.03 4.10 -1.28
CA LYS A 141 8.15 5.01 -1.98
C LYS A 141 6.86 4.31 -2.37
N PHE A 142 5.75 4.98 -2.04
CA PHE A 142 4.40 4.52 -2.36
C PHE A 142 3.78 5.44 -3.38
N PHE A 143 3.12 4.86 -4.36
CA PHE A 143 2.33 5.57 -5.36
C PHE A 143 0.86 5.24 -5.12
N GLN A 144 0.00 6.23 -5.35
CA GLN A 144 -1.44 6.06 -5.21
C GLN A 144 -2.07 5.97 -6.60
N GLY A 145 -2.99 5.05 -6.75
CA GLY A 145 -3.75 4.85 -7.96
C GLY A 145 -5.15 4.36 -7.66
N GLU A 146 -5.82 3.89 -8.69
CA GLU A 146 -7.18 3.36 -8.58
C GLU A 146 -7.38 2.14 -9.50
N VAL A 147 -8.39 1.34 -9.19
CA VAL A 147 -8.89 0.30 -10.09
C VAL A 147 -9.63 0.99 -11.23
N ASP A 148 -9.11 0.89 -12.45
CA ASP A 148 -9.70 1.52 -13.65
C ASP A 148 -10.72 0.61 -14.33
N PHE A 149 -10.44 -0.68 -14.38
CA PHE A 149 -11.30 -1.67 -15.04
C PHE A 149 -11.34 -2.98 -14.25
N VAL A 150 -12.51 -3.62 -14.27
CA VAL A 150 -12.74 -4.95 -13.69
C VAL A 150 -13.39 -5.82 -14.74
N SER A 151 -12.82 -6.99 -15.00
CA SER A 151 -13.39 -7.96 -15.96
C SER A 151 -14.77 -8.42 -15.50
N SER A 152 -15.63 -8.69 -16.46
CA SER A 152 -16.95 -9.30 -16.20
C SER A 152 -16.90 -10.83 -16.06
N ARG A 153 -15.71 -11.43 -16.20
CA ARG A 153 -15.52 -12.88 -16.17
C ARG A 153 -14.36 -13.27 -15.26
N ILE A 154 -14.55 -14.36 -14.54
CA ILE A 154 -13.48 -15.06 -13.81
C ILE A 154 -12.80 -16.02 -14.79
N ASN A 155 -11.48 -16.04 -14.77
CA ASN A 155 -10.70 -17.05 -15.47
C ASN A 155 -10.82 -18.37 -14.71
N ALA A 156 -11.41 -19.37 -15.34
CA ALA A 156 -11.69 -20.67 -14.71
C ALA A 156 -10.41 -21.47 -14.38
N ASP A 157 -9.35 -21.31 -15.18
CA ASP A 157 -8.11 -22.06 -14.97
C ASP A 157 -7.30 -21.52 -13.80
N THR A 158 -7.27 -20.19 -13.66
CA THR A 158 -6.51 -19.51 -12.59
C THR A 158 -7.35 -19.11 -11.40
N ARG A 159 -8.67 -19.32 -11.44
CA ARG A 159 -9.63 -18.88 -10.40
C ARG A 159 -9.40 -17.44 -9.97
N SER A 160 -9.24 -16.56 -10.96
CA SER A 160 -8.96 -15.15 -10.71
C SER A 160 -9.78 -14.21 -11.60
N LEU A 161 -10.06 -13.03 -11.06
CA LEU A 161 -10.67 -11.89 -11.74
C LEU A 161 -9.56 -10.97 -12.26
N LEU A 162 -9.53 -10.71 -13.55
CA LEU A 162 -8.61 -9.72 -14.12
C LEU A 162 -9.11 -8.31 -13.80
N SER A 163 -8.24 -7.49 -13.24
CA SER A 163 -8.53 -6.09 -12.98
C SER A 163 -7.35 -5.23 -13.47
N ARG A 164 -7.66 -4.07 -14.03
CA ARG A 164 -6.64 -3.09 -14.46
C ARG A 164 -6.60 -1.94 -13.47
N ILE A 165 -5.42 -1.60 -13.02
CA ILE A 165 -5.16 -0.42 -12.21
C ILE A 165 -4.57 0.69 -13.06
N LYS A 166 -4.75 1.94 -12.63
CA LYS A 166 -4.24 3.16 -13.24
C LYS A 166 -3.53 4.00 -12.21
N VAL A 167 -2.37 4.52 -12.58
CA VAL A 167 -1.53 5.36 -11.72
C VAL A 167 -1.01 6.56 -12.50
N GLU A 168 -1.15 7.75 -11.97
CA GLU A 168 -0.50 8.95 -12.50
C GLU A 168 1.02 8.90 -12.26
N ASN A 169 1.80 9.05 -13.31
CA ASN A 169 3.26 8.94 -13.27
C ASN A 169 3.92 10.25 -13.74
N LYS A 170 3.50 11.37 -13.16
CA LYS A 170 3.95 12.72 -13.57
C LYS A 170 5.47 12.90 -13.52
N GLN A 171 6.13 12.24 -12.58
CA GLN A 171 7.59 12.31 -12.42
C GLN A 171 8.34 11.25 -13.25
N GLN A 172 7.62 10.43 -14.01
CA GLN A 172 8.14 9.35 -14.87
C GLN A 172 9.08 8.37 -14.12
N GLU A 173 8.79 8.11 -12.86
CA GLU A 173 9.60 7.21 -12.02
C GLU A 173 9.27 5.74 -12.24
N MET A 174 8.05 5.44 -12.67
CA MET A 174 7.65 4.11 -13.08
C MET A 174 7.97 3.93 -14.56
N ILE A 175 8.75 2.90 -14.85
CA ILE A 175 9.16 2.54 -16.20
C ILE A 175 8.34 1.33 -16.65
N SER A 176 7.89 1.34 -17.92
CA SER A 176 7.19 0.19 -18.50
C SER A 176 8.04 -1.10 -18.36
N GLY A 177 7.39 -2.20 -18.02
CA GLY A 177 8.05 -3.47 -17.71
C GLY A 177 8.47 -3.67 -16.26
N SER A 178 8.43 -2.61 -15.41
CA SER A 178 8.75 -2.74 -13.98
C SER A 178 7.75 -3.62 -13.26
N LEU A 179 8.24 -4.41 -12.29
CA LEU A 179 7.39 -5.15 -11.36
C LEU A 179 6.77 -4.19 -10.34
N LEU A 180 5.46 -4.25 -10.22
CA LEU A 180 4.66 -3.49 -9.26
C LEU A 180 4.11 -4.44 -8.19
N GLU A 181 4.33 -4.09 -6.93
CA GLU A 181 3.62 -4.66 -5.78
C GLU A 181 2.39 -3.80 -5.54
N VAL A 182 1.21 -4.40 -5.65
CA VAL A 182 -0.07 -3.69 -5.64
C VAL A 182 -0.89 -4.12 -4.44
N SER A 183 -1.30 -3.17 -3.62
CA SER A 183 -2.24 -3.36 -2.52
C SER A 183 -3.58 -2.69 -2.86
N VAL A 184 -4.60 -3.49 -3.12
CA VAL A 184 -5.97 -3.01 -3.38
C VAL A 184 -6.71 -2.90 -2.05
N LYS A 185 -7.19 -1.71 -1.72
CA LYS A 185 -7.96 -1.45 -0.50
C LYS A 185 -9.46 -1.52 -0.79
N PHE A 186 -10.21 -2.22 0.06
CA PHE A 186 -11.67 -2.37 -0.05
C PHE A 186 -12.33 -2.40 1.32
N ASN A 187 -13.66 -2.30 1.38
CA ASN A 187 -14.41 -2.16 2.64
C ASN A 187 -13.86 -1.05 3.54
N LEU A 188 -13.60 0.12 2.95
CA LEU A 188 -13.18 1.30 3.68
C LEU A 188 -14.27 1.71 4.66
N ARG A 189 -13.88 1.91 5.92
CA ARG A 189 -14.79 2.32 6.99
C ARG A 189 -14.07 3.09 8.07
N ASN A 190 -14.79 4.01 8.70
CA ASN A 190 -14.33 4.68 9.91
C ASN A 190 -14.78 3.87 11.12
N SER A 191 -13.85 3.47 11.95
CA SER A 191 -14.10 2.68 13.17
C SER A 191 -13.27 3.21 14.32
N LEU A 192 -13.67 2.87 15.54
CA LEU A 192 -12.87 3.18 16.72
C LEU A 192 -11.52 2.47 16.64
N SER A 193 -10.49 3.18 17.02
CA SER A 193 -9.08 2.74 16.94
C SER A 193 -8.39 2.91 18.28
N VAL A 194 -7.61 1.91 18.64
CA VAL A 194 -6.73 1.91 19.81
C VAL A 194 -5.34 1.44 19.41
N PRO A 195 -4.27 1.85 20.11
CA PRO A 195 -2.95 1.27 19.92
C PRO A 195 -2.97 -0.25 20.19
N ASP A 196 -2.23 -1.02 19.43
CA ASP A 196 -2.15 -2.47 19.60
C ASP A 196 -1.59 -2.87 20.97
N THR A 197 -0.74 -2.01 21.57
CA THR A 197 -0.20 -2.16 22.93
C THR A 197 -1.24 -2.02 24.03
N SER A 198 -2.44 -1.52 23.72
CA SER A 198 -3.56 -1.32 24.67
C SER A 198 -4.39 -2.58 24.88
N VAL A 199 -4.30 -3.56 23.97
CA VAL A 199 -5.17 -4.74 23.95
C VAL A 199 -4.48 -5.93 24.57
N MET A 200 -5.17 -6.56 25.52
CA MET A 200 -4.79 -7.83 26.14
C MET A 200 -5.67 -8.94 25.59
N ILE A 201 -5.08 -10.09 25.30
CA ILE A 201 -5.80 -11.30 24.89
C ILE A 201 -5.72 -12.32 26.02
N GLU A 202 -6.87 -12.79 26.46
CA GLU A 202 -6.99 -13.83 27.47
C GLU A 202 -7.94 -14.92 26.96
N GLY A 203 -7.39 -16.07 26.57
CA GLY A 203 -8.14 -17.10 25.86
C GLY A 203 -8.65 -16.57 24.51
N GLU A 204 -9.96 -16.64 24.30
CA GLU A 204 -10.62 -16.17 23.08
C GLU A 204 -11.14 -14.71 23.18
N LYS A 205 -10.91 -14.04 24.32
CA LYS A 205 -11.44 -12.70 24.59
C LYS A 205 -10.35 -11.66 24.59
N SER A 206 -10.71 -10.48 24.13
CA SER A 206 -9.85 -9.27 24.15
C SER A 206 -10.34 -8.30 25.20
N PHE A 207 -9.40 -7.66 25.90
CA PHE A 207 -9.67 -6.69 26.96
C PHE A 207 -8.79 -5.48 26.80
N VAL A 208 -9.30 -4.35 27.30
CA VAL A 208 -8.54 -3.13 27.54
C VAL A 208 -8.76 -2.66 28.97
N TYR A 209 -7.88 -1.80 29.49
CA TYR A 209 -8.17 -1.05 30.70
C TYR A 209 -8.72 0.34 30.37
N LYS A 210 -10.02 0.55 30.60
CA LYS A 210 -10.67 1.85 30.51
C LYS A 210 -10.48 2.60 31.83
N ILE A 211 -10.19 3.90 31.75
CA ILE A 211 -9.96 4.74 32.94
C ILE A 211 -11.21 5.57 33.20
N ASN A 212 -11.70 5.50 34.42
CA ASN A 212 -12.83 6.31 34.86
C ASN A 212 -12.38 7.65 35.49
N ASP A 213 -13.32 8.50 35.84
CA ASP A 213 -13.08 9.83 36.43
C ASP A 213 -12.31 9.78 37.76
N GLU A 214 -12.35 8.66 38.48
CA GLU A 214 -11.60 8.44 39.72
C GLU A 214 -10.17 7.91 39.49
N ASN A 215 -9.74 7.83 38.25
CA ASN A 215 -8.49 7.22 37.79
C ASN A 215 -8.35 5.73 38.17
N LEU A 216 -9.46 4.99 38.16
CA LEU A 216 -9.47 3.54 38.31
C LEU A 216 -9.39 2.86 36.95
N ALA A 217 -8.57 1.83 36.84
CA ALA A 217 -8.42 1.05 35.61
C ALA A 217 -9.44 -0.11 35.59
N LEU A 218 -10.51 0.07 34.82
CA LEU A 218 -11.59 -0.90 34.67
C LEU A 218 -11.27 -1.85 33.52
N LYS A 219 -11.13 -3.15 33.83
CA LYS A 219 -10.94 -4.17 32.80
C LYS A 219 -12.22 -4.31 31.98
N THR A 220 -12.17 -3.92 30.72
CA THR A 220 -13.33 -3.86 29.82
C THR A 220 -13.13 -4.85 28.67
N GLU A 221 -14.10 -5.76 28.47
CA GLU A 221 -14.10 -6.66 27.31
C GLU A 221 -14.41 -5.87 26.05
N VAL A 222 -13.65 -6.14 24.97
CA VAL A 222 -13.80 -5.50 23.67
C VAL A 222 -13.82 -6.53 22.56
N LYS A 223 -14.57 -6.25 21.52
CA LYS A 223 -14.49 -7.01 20.26
C LYS A 223 -13.58 -6.26 19.30
N THR A 224 -12.48 -6.87 18.94
CA THR A 224 -11.50 -6.31 18.00
C THR A 224 -11.85 -6.66 16.56
N GLY A 225 -11.46 -5.80 15.62
CA GLY A 225 -11.55 -6.02 14.19
C GLY A 225 -10.18 -6.14 13.55
N LEU A 226 -9.96 -5.37 12.48
CA LEU A 226 -8.69 -5.36 11.75
C LEU A 226 -7.56 -4.78 12.60
N ARG A 227 -6.37 -5.31 12.36
CA ARG A 227 -5.12 -4.70 12.82
C ARG A 227 -4.45 -4.03 11.61
N ASP A 228 -4.16 -2.74 11.72
CA ASP A 228 -3.48 -1.96 10.69
C ASP A 228 -2.31 -1.20 11.32
N ASP A 229 -1.10 -1.58 10.93
CA ASP A 229 0.15 -1.09 11.50
C ASP A 229 0.18 -1.25 13.04
N LYS A 230 0.21 -0.15 13.78
CA LYS A 230 0.26 -0.12 15.25
C LYS A 230 -1.11 0.05 15.91
N ASN A 231 -2.19 -0.07 15.15
CA ASN A 231 -3.55 0.17 15.63
C ASN A 231 -4.43 -1.06 15.45
N ILE A 232 -5.41 -1.19 16.33
CA ILE A 232 -6.45 -2.22 16.27
C ILE A 232 -7.81 -1.53 16.19
N GLU A 233 -8.62 -1.99 15.25
CA GLU A 233 -10.01 -1.64 15.12
C GLU A 233 -10.81 -2.20 16.31
N ILE A 234 -11.67 -1.38 16.91
CA ILE A 234 -12.61 -1.80 17.94
C ILE A 234 -14.03 -1.80 17.36
N ILE A 235 -14.63 -2.97 17.31
CA ILE A 235 -16.00 -3.17 16.82
C ILE A 235 -17.03 -2.84 17.89
N SER A 236 -16.73 -3.20 19.17
CA SER A 236 -17.61 -2.92 20.30
C SER A 236 -16.84 -2.94 21.62
N GLY A 237 -17.44 -2.38 22.68
CA GLY A 237 -16.89 -2.36 24.04
C GLY A 237 -16.29 -1.04 24.47
N LEU A 238 -16.09 -0.09 23.54
CA LEU A 238 -15.61 1.26 23.83
C LEU A 238 -16.46 2.30 23.11
N ASN A 239 -16.37 3.54 23.61
CA ASN A 239 -16.93 4.73 22.98
C ASN A 239 -15.81 5.65 22.51
N LEU A 240 -16.14 6.54 21.57
CA LEU A 240 -15.25 7.63 21.17
C LEU A 240 -14.87 8.48 22.38
N GLN A 241 -13.62 8.90 22.49
CA GLN A 241 -13.04 9.67 23.58
C GLN A 241 -12.92 8.93 24.92
N ASP A 242 -13.24 7.65 25.01
CA ASP A 242 -12.88 6.86 26.19
C ASP A 242 -11.37 6.92 26.43
N ILE A 243 -10.96 7.11 27.68
CA ILE A 243 -9.55 7.07 28.06
C ILE A 243 -9.16 5.64 28.39
N ILE A 244 -8.12 5.15 27.75
CA ILE A 244 -7.62 3.78 27.95
C ILE A 244 -6.12 3.77 28.25
N VAL A 245 -5.64 2.69 28.85
CA VAL A 245 -4.21 2.45 29.03
C VAL A 245 -3.59 2.15 27.66
N ALA A 246 -2.60 2.97 27.26
CA ALA A 246 -1.87 2.79 26.01
C ALA A 246 -0.65 1.87 26.18
N GLU A 247 0.10 2.08 27.26
CA GLU A 247 1.32 1.32 27.53
C GLU A 247 1.44 1.01 29.03
N GLY A 248 2.13 -0.08 29.37
CA GLY A 248 2.40 -0.46 30.75
C GLY A 248 1.34 -1.36 31.39
N LEU A 249 0.57 -2.09 30.60
CA LEU A 249 -0.49 -3.00 31.03
C LEU A 249 -0.08 -3.93 32.20
N LYS A 250 1.17 -4.41 32.23
CA LYS A 250 1.70 -5.29 33.30
C LYS A 250 1.74 -4.63 34.68
N LYS A 251 1.71 -3.28 34.77
CA LYS A 251 1.72 -2.52 36.02
C LYS A 251 0.30 -2.19 36.50
N VAL A 252 -0.70 -2.44 35.68
CA VAL A 252 -2.10 -2.14 35.96
C VAL A 252 -2.77 -3.36 36.62
N ARG A 253 -3.53 -3.11 37.70
CA ARG A 253 -4.38 -4.13 38.32
C ARG A 253 -5.84 -3.79 38.04
N PRO A 254 -6.72 -4.77 37.83
CA PRO A 254 -8.16 -4.54 37.73
C PRO A 254 -8.67 -3.72 38.92
N ASN A 255 -9.43 -2.66 38.66
CA ASN A 255 -9.93 -1.69 39.66
C ASN A 255 -8.82 -1.00 40.46
N GLY A 256 -7.58 -1.08 40.01
CA GLY A 256 -6.46 -0.39 40.65
C GLY A 256 -6.41 1.09 40.25
N LYS A 257 -6.03 1.94 41.22
CA LYS A 257 -5.82 3.38 40.96
C LYS A 257 -4.50 3.57 40.23
N ILE A 258 -4.52 4.40 39.22
CA ILE A 258 -3.33 4.79 38.41
C ILE A 258 -3.13 6.30 38.46
N LYS A 259 -1.93 6.75 38.05
CA LYS A 259 -1.65 8.15 37.73
C LYS A 259 -1.56 8.26 36.22
N PRO A 260 -2.60 8.76 35.52
CA PRO A 260 -2.57 8.84 34.06
C PRO A 260 -1.52 9.86 33.60
N ILE A 261 -0.75 9.45 32.59
CA ILE A 261 0.24 10.29 31.90
C ILE A 261 -0.24 10.34 30.44
N LYS A 262 -0.68 11.50 29.98
CA LYS A 262 -1.05 11.70 28.57
C LYS A 262 0.21 11.70 27.71
N LYS A 263 0.13 11.01 26.56
CA LYS A 263 1.20 10.97 25.56
C LYS A 263 1.10 12.16 24.65
#